data_f5979e849d714bd0b56c8e70a1428bb3
#
_entry.id   f5979e849d714bd0b56c8e70a1428bb3
#
_cell.length_a   1.000
_cell.length_b   1.000
_cell.length_c   1.000
_cell.angle_alpha   90.00
_cell.angle_beta   90.00
_cell.angle_gamma   90.00
#
_symmetry.space_group_name_H-M   'P 1'
#
loop_
_entity.id
_entity.type
_entity.pdbx_description
1 polymer ?
#
loop_
_entity_poly.entity_id
_entity_poly.type
_entity_poly.pdbx_seq_one_letter_code
_entity_poly.pdbx_strand_id
1 'polypeptide(L)'
;EIVKQTNKIVSDIIGINQSARTTTIKPGGNSSVVGMTVGGISAEEASTYFRVMQINKENQVGQWLAENMPYMIEESVHSDSKTDYVVFVPITVNKDAILKRDILGVKHLEYIKLVQENWVIPGTNDNLCAYKGINHNVSTTVVLGPDDKPSVIEYIWDNKDSFTAVSFLSDFGSRGWNQAPLTEIIHLEDIVSKYGKGTLFASGLIVDGLHYFNDDLWDACNSVSNKEKP
;
A
#
# COMPACT_ATOMS: atom_id res chain seq x y z
N GLU A 1 -17.03 0.77 -22.40
CA GLU A 1 -18.06 1.47 -23.22
C GLU A 1 -18.96 2.36 -22.35
N ILE A 2 -19.53 1.86 -21.25
CA ILE A 2 -20.42 2.63 -20.36
C ILE A 2 -19.76 3.94 -19.90
N VAL A 3 -18.51 3.93 -19.45
CA VAL A 3 -17.80 5.13 -19.00
C VAL A 3 -17.68 6.18 -20.10
N LYS A 4 -17.43 5.77 -21.36
CA LYS A 4 -17.36 6.69 -22.49
C LYS A 4 -18.71 7.32 -22.83
N GLN A 5 -19.77 6.53 -22.79
CA GLN A 5 -21.15 7.03 -23.01
C GLN A 5 -21.56 8.00 -21.89
N THR A 6 -21.31 7.65 -20.64
CA THR A 6 -21.59 8.53 -19.50
C THR A 6 -20.79 9.83 -19.59
N ASN A 7 -19.49 9.77 -19.95
CA ASN A 7 -18.65 10.94 -20.16
C ASN A 7 -19.28 11.90 -21.19
N LYS A 8 -19.78 11.36 -22.31
CA LYS A 8 -20.45 12.17 -23.34
C LYS A 8 -21.73 12.83 -22.79
N ILE A 9 -22.63 12.05 -22.22
CA ILE A 9 -23.91 12.55 -21.70
C ILE A 9 -23.70 13.63 -20.64
N VAL A 10 -22.83 13.37 -19.67
CA VAL A 10 -22.59 14.31 -18.56
C VAL A 10 -21.91 15.58 -19.06
N SER A 11 -20.90 15.48 -19.94
CA SER A 11 -20.24 16.66 -20.50
C SER A 11 -21.19 17.56 -21.27
N ASP A 12 -22.12 16.98 -22.04
CA ASP A 12 -23.14 17.72 -22.77
C ASP A 12 -24.11 18.44 -21.80
N ILE A 13 -24.49 17.79 -20.68
CA ILE A 13 -25.40 18.38 -19.67
C ILE A 13 -24.74 19.56 -18.95
N ILE A 14 -23.49 19.43 -18.54
CA ILE A 14 -22.79 20.46 -17.75
C ILE A 14 -22.04 21.49 -18.61
N GLY A 15 -22.06 21.34 -19.95
CA GLY A 15 -21.51 22.30 -20.90
C GLY A 15 -19.97 22.35 -20.92
N ILE A 16 -19.30 21.21 -20.72
CA ILE A 16 -17.83 21.10 -20.81
C ILE A 16 -17.41 20.14 -21.91
N ASN A 17 -16.15 20.19 -22.31
CA ASN A 17 -15.59 19.22 -23.24
C ASN A 17 -15.56 17.82 -22.65
N GLN A 18 -15.75 16.81 -23.49
CA GLN A 18 -15.59 15.41 -23.10
C GLN A 18 -14.14 15.13 -22.67
N SER A 19 -13.97 14.33 -21.65
CA SER A 19 -12.64 13.80 -21.28
C SER A 19 -12.12 12.88 -22.37
N ALA A 20 -10.92 13.18 -22.87
CA ALA A 20 -10.26 12.35 -23.88
C ALA A 20 -9.79 11.00 -23.30
N ARG A 21 -9.52 10.95 -22.00
CA ARG A 21 -9.01 9.76 -21.30
C ARG A 21 -9.94 9.43 -20.15
N THR A 22 -10.55 8.25 -20.17
CA THR A 22 -11.60 7.86 -19.23
C THR A 22 -11.18 6.75 -18.27
N THR A 23 -10.04 6.11 -18.49
CA THR A 23 -9.55 5.02 -17.65
C THR A 23 -8.09 5.23 -17.25
N THR A 24 -7.81 4.87 -16.01
CA THR A 24 -6.46 4.83 -15.45
C THR A 24 -6.44 3.83 -14.29
N ILE A 25 -5.25 3.50 -13.80
CA ILE A 25 -5.06 2.81 -12.55
C ILE A 25 -4.21 3.69 -11.63
N LYS A 26 -4.69 3.89 -10.41
CA LYS A 26 -4.02 4.65 -9.36
C LYS A 26 -4.07 3.87 -8.04
N PRO A 27 -3.08 4.00 -7.16
CA PRO A 27 -3.19 3.49 -5.80
C PRO A 27 -4.37 4.13 -5.09
N GLY A 28 -5.23 3.31 -4.52
CA GLY A 28 -6.52 3.75 -3.96
C GLY A 28 -6.45 4.49 -2.63
N GLY A 29 -5.29 4.69 -2.03
CA GLY A 29 -5.15 5.38 -0.75
C GLY A 29 -6.14 4.87 0.31
N ASN A 30 -6.97 5.77 0.85
CA ASN A 30 -7.95 5.43 1.89
C ASN A 30 -8.97 4.37 1.44
N SER A 31 -9.40 4.38 0.18
CA SER A 31 -10.39 3.42 -0.32
C SER A 31 -9.85 1.99 -0.34
N SER A 32 -8.57 1.79 -0.65
CA SER A 32 -7.95 0.45 -0.57
C SER A 32 -7.80 -0.02 0.87
N VAL A 33 -7.51 0.88 1.81
CA VAL A 33 -7.45 0.55 3.24
C VAL A 33 -8.82 0.10 3.76
N VAL A 34 -9.87 0.85 3.45
CA VAL A 34 -11.25 0.48 3.82
C VAL A 34 -11.69 -0.83 3.17
N GLY A 35 -11.27 -1.07 1.92
CA GLY A 35 -11.54 -2.31 1.20
C GLY A 35 -10.64 -3.49 1.59
N MET A 36 -9.71 -3.29 2.53
CA MET A 36 -8.72 -4.31 2.95
C MET A 36 -7.99 -4.94 1.77
N THR A 37 -7.53 -4.11 0.83
CA THR A 37 -6.81 -4.54 -0.37
C THR A 37 -5.66 -3.60 -0.66
N VAL A 38 -4.78 -4.00 -1.56
CA VAL A 38 -3.70 -3.14 -2.05
C VAL A 38 -4.22 -2.01 -2.93
N GLY A 39 -3.45 -0.96 -3.07
CA GLY A 39 -3.75 0.14 -3.97
C GLY A 39 -3.37 -0.16 -5.41
N GLY A 40 -4.36 -0.11 -6.32
CA GLY A 40 -4.12 -0.30 -7.75
C GLY A 40 -3.63 -1.70 -8.12
N ILE A 41 -2.47 -1.79 -8.76
CA ILE A 41 -1.82 -3.05 -9.15
C ILE A 41 -0.56 -3.35 -8.32
N SER A 42 -0.45 -2.74 -7.15
CA SER A 42 0.65 -3.07 -6.22
C SER A 42 0.41 -4.44 -5.59
N ALA A 43 1.50 -5.13 -5.25
CA ALA A 43 1.43 -6.34 -4.46
C ALA A 43 1.33 -6.03 -2.97
N GLU A 44 0.94 -7.01 -2.17
CA GLU A 44 1.02 -6.93 -0.72
C GLU A 44 2.47 -6.90 -0.25
N GLU A 45 2.77 -6.14 0.79
CA GLU A 45 4.13 -6.00 1.32
C GLU A 45 4.70 -7.34 1.76
N ALA A 46 3.92 -8.08 2.56
CA ALA A 46 4.24 -9.41 3.07
C ALA A 46 2.95 -10.13 3.47
N SER A 47 3.03 -11.41 3.83
CA SER A 47 1.88 -12.18 4.35
C SER A 47 1.35 -11.59 5.67
N THR A 48 2.23 -11.03 6.47
CA THR A 48 1.92 -10.38 7.75
C THR A 48 2.82 -9.17 7.93
N TYR A 49 2.24 -8.01 8.20
CA TYR A 49 2.99 -6.78 8.39
C TYR A 49 2.25 -5.79 9.29
N PHE A 50 2.99 -4.86 9.89
CA PHE A 50 2.39 -3.68 10.51
C PHE A 50 2.16 -2.61 9.46
N ARG A 51 0.94 -2.09 9.42
CA ARG A 51 0.65 -0.80 8.80
C ARG A 51 0.85 0.28 9.85
N VAL A 52 1.74 1.21 9.56
CA VAL A 52 2.07 2.32 10.45
C VAL A 52 1.40 3.57 9.93
N MET A 53 0.60 4.21 10.77
CA MET A 53 -0.18 5.40 10.42
C MET A 53 0.10 6.50 11.42
N GLN A 54 0.26 7.73 10.90
CA GLN A 54 0.41 8.91 11.76
C GLN A 54 -0.96 9.46 12.14
N ILE A 55 -1.11 9.85 13.39
CA ILE A 55 -2.33 10.46 13.94
C ILE A 55 -1.97 11.62 14.86
N ASN A 56 -2.65 12.75 14.69
CA ASN A 56 -2.44 13.90 15.56
C ASN A 56 -2.94 13.62 16.99
N LYS A 57 -2.19 14.04 18.00
CA LYS A 57 -2.49 13.84 19.42
C LYS A 57 -3.78 14.51 19.87
N GLU A 58 -4.17 15.60 19.22
CA GLU A 58 -5.44 16.29 19.50
C GLU A 58 -6.65 15.63 18.84
N ASN A 59 -6.43 14.65 17.95
CA ASN A 59 -7.51 13.88 17.36
C ASN A 59 -8.14 12.97 18.42
N GLN A 60 -9.47 12.93 18.45
CA GLN A 60 -10.22 12.13 19.43
C GLN A 60 -9.83 10.64 19.42
N VAL A 61 -9.55 10.07 18.23
CA VAL A 61 -9.10 8.67 18.11
C VAL A 61 -7.69 8.52 18.67
N GLY A 62 -6.79 9.50 18.42
CA GLY A 62 -5.44 9.51 18.99
C GLY A 62 -5.45 9.56 20.51
N GLN A 63 -6.29 10.42 21.09
CA GLN A 63 -6.48 10.51 22.54
C GLN A 63 -7.02 9.21 23.12
N TRP A 64 -8.06 8.66 22.50
CA TRP A 64 -8.65 7.40 22.93
C TRP A 64 -7.66 6.24 22.89
N LEU A 65 -6.84 6.15 21.82
CA LEU A 65 -5.78 5.14 21.73
C LEU A 65 -4.73 5.32 22.81
N ALA A 66 -4.32 6.55 23.11
CA ALA A 66 -3.35 6.83 24.17
C ALA A 66 -3.84 6.40 25.55
N GLU A 67 -5.13 6.56 25.80
CA GLU A 67 -5.75 6.19 27.09
C GLU A 67 -6.05 4.70 27.21
N ASN A 68 -6.51 4.07 26.13
CA ASN A 68 -7.06 2.71 26.20
C ASN A 68 -6.14 1.64 25.57
N MET A 69 -5.27 2.03 24.64
CA MET A 69 -4.39 1.12 23.88
C MET A 69 -2.98 1.71 23.69
N PRO A 70 -2.30 2.16 24.76
CA PRO A 70 -1.01 2.84 24.64
C PRO A 70 0.08 1.98 23.99
N TYR A 71 -0.05 0.66 24.06
CA TYR A 71 0.88 -0.28 23.44
C TYR A 71 0.82 -0.31 21.90
N MET A 72 -0.22 0.31 21.30
CA MET A 72 -0.35 0.40 19.83
C MET A 72 0.29 1.64 19.26
N ILE A 73 0.66 2.59 20.07
CA ILE A 73 1.13 3.88 19.65
C ILE A 73 2.55 4.15 20.13
N GLU A 74 3.26 4.95 19.37
CA GLU A 74 4.55 5.52 19.73
C GLU A 74 4.55 7.01 19.39
N GLU A 75 5.48 7.77 19.96
CA GLU A 75 5.78 9.11 19.50
C GLU A 75 6.28 9.06 18.05
N SER A 76 5.74 9.92 17.18
CA SER A 76 6.23 9.99 15.80
C SER A 76 7.66 10.56 15.77
N VAL A 77 8.60 9.79 15.19
CA VAL A 77 9.97 10.28 14.97
C VAL A 77 10.05 11.28 13.82
N HIS A 78 9.00 11.39 13.01
CA HIS A 78 8.91 12.30 11.88
C HIS A 78 8.12 13.58 12.19
N SER A 79 7.64 13.75 13.44
CA SER A 79 6.94 14.97 13.87
C SER A 79 7.90 15.86 14.65
N ASP A 80 8.46 16.87 14.01
CA ASP A 80 9.39 17.83 14.63
C ASP A 80 8.77 18.54 15.84
N SER A 81 7.47 18.82 15.78
CA SER A 81 6.70 19.48 16.85
C SER A 81 6.20 18.51 17.93
N LYS A 82 6.43 17.20 17.79
CA LYS A 82 5.92 16.13 18.67
C LYS A 82 4.39 16.17 18.87
N THR A 83 3.69 16.62 17.84
CA THR A 83 2.22 16.72 17.84
C THR A 83 1.53 15.43 17.43
N ASP A 84 2.29 14.43 17.00
CA ASP A 84 1.73 13.25 16.41
C ASP A 84 2.22 11.95 17.06
N TYR A 85 1.32 11.00 17.12
CA TYR A 85 1.61 9.59 17.36
C TYR A 85 1.73 8.85 16.03
N VAL A 86 2.39 7.70 16.05
CA VAL A 86 2.22 6.65 15.06
C VAL A 86 1.48 5.47 15.68
N VAL A 87 0.57 4.89 14.91
CA VAL A 87 -0.26 3.74 15.29
C VAL A 87 0.19 2.54 14.47
N PHE A 88 0.44 1.43 15.13
CA PHE A 88 0.84 0.17 14.51
C PHE A 88 -0.36 -0.76 14.41
N VAL A 89 -0.80 -1.05 13.19
CA VAL A 89 -1.94 -1.92 12.92
C VAL A 89 -1.45 -3.19 12.23
N PRO A 90 -1.56 -4.36 12.87
CA PRO A 90 -1.16 -5.63 12.25
C PRO A 90 -2.16 -5.99 11.13
N ILE A 91 -1.60 -6.39 10.00
CA ILE A 91 -2.35 -6.83 8.83
C ILE A 91 -1.91 -8.23 8.47
N THR A 92 -2.86 -9.11 8.20
CA THR A 92 -2.65 -10.40 7.57
C THR A 92 -3.41 -10.44 6.27
N VAL A 93 -2.76 -10.89 5.22
CA VAL A 93 -3.35 -10.96 3.88
C VAL A 93 -3.82 -12.37 3.56
N ASN A 94 -4.64 -12.48 2.52
CA ASN A 94 -5.06 -13.79 2.03
C ASN A 94 -3.83 -14.63 1.65
N LYS A 95 -3.85 -15.93 1.94
CA LYS A 95 -2.77 -16.87 1.64
C LYS A 95 -2.39 -16.92 0.14
N ASP A 96 -3.34 -16.59 -0.74
CA ASP A 96 -3.17 -16.59 -2.19
C ASP A 96 -2.83 -15.19 -2.73
N ALA A 97 -2.57 -14.20 -1.86
CA ALA A 97 -2.19 -12.85 -2.26
C ALA A 97 -0.81 -12.85 -2.92
N ILE A 98 -0.68 -12.04 -3.96
CA ILE A 98 0.62 -11.79 -4.59
C ILE A 98 1.42 -10.87 -3.67
N LEU A 99 2.60 -11.31 -3.27
CA LEU A 99 3.49 -10.55 -2.41
C LEU A 99 4.52 -9.77 -3.24
N LYS A 100 4.98 -8.66 -2.71
CA LYS A 100 5.98 -7.79 -3.32
C LYS A 100 7.22 -8.54 -3.81
N ARG A 101 7.72 -9.49 -3.01
CA ARG A 101 8.87 -10.34 -3.37
C ARG A 101 8.64 -11.24 -4.59
N ASP A 102 7.38 -11.50 -4.95
CA ASP A 102 7.01 -12.41 -6.04
C ASP A 102 6.96 -11.68 -7.39
N ILE A 103 6.88 -10.34 -7.39
CA ILE A 103 6.71 -9.51 -8.59
C ILE A 103 7.76 -8.39 -8.71
N LEU A 104 9.00 -8.65 -8.33
CA LEU A 104 10.08 -7.67 -8.50
C LEU A 104 10.39 -7.43 -9.99
N GLY A 105 10.92 -6.25 -10.30
CA GLY A 105 11.48 -5.91 -11.59
C GLY A 105 10.55 -6.14 -12.78
N VAL A 106 10.99 -6.95 -13.74
CA VAL A 106 10.29 -7.23 -15.01
C VAL A 106 8.89 -7.80 -14.78
N LYS A 107 8.70 -8.68 -13.81
CA LYS A 107 7.38 -9.27 -13.53
C LYS A 107 6.32 -8.20 -13.21
N HIS A 108 6.68 -7.16 -12.47
CA HIS A 108 5.74 -6.06 -12.20
C HIS A 108 5.48 -5.22 -13.46
N LEU A 109 6.50 -5.02 -14.29
CA LEU A 109 6.33 -4.34 -15.58
C LEU A 109 5.38 -5.08 -16.52
N GLU A 110 5.36 -6.41 -16.50
CA GLU A 110 4.41 -7.22 -17.26
C GLU A 110 2.96 -6.93 -16.86
N TYR A 111 2.67 -6.80 -15.55
CA TYR A 111 1.35 -6.39 -15.07
C TYR A 111 1.00 -4.96 -15.49
N ILE A 112 1.95 -4.03 -15.40
CA ILE A 112 1.76 -2.65 -15.87
C ILE A 112 1.40 -2.64 -17.35
N LYS A 113 2.16 -3.35 -18.17
CA LYS A 113 1.92 -3.47 -19.61
C LYS A 113 0.54 -4.06 -19.91
N LEU A 114 0.19 -5.17 -19.24
CA LEU A 114 -1.11 -5.83 -19.40
C LEU A 114 -2.26 -4.84 -19.16
N VAL A 115 -2.19 -4.08 -18.06
CA VAL A 115 -3.23 -3.10 -17.71
C VAL A 115 -3.19 -1.88 -18.64
N GLN A 116 -2.02 -1.42 -19.02
CA GLN A 116 -1.87 -0.32 -19.97
C GLN A 116 -2.56 -0.63 -21.29
N GLU A 117 -2.29 -1.80 -21.86
CA GLU A 117 -2.79 -2.21 -23.16
C GLU A 117 -4.29 -2.57 -23.16
N ASN A 118 -4.79 -3.17 -22.07
CA ASN A 118 -6.15 -3.70 -22.02
C ASN A 118 -7.17 -2.79 -21.30
N TRP A 119 -6.72 -1.81 -20.55
CA TRP A 119 -7.59 -0.92 -19.78
C TRP A 119 -7.37 0.56 -20.09
N VAL A 120 -6.13 1.03 -20.04
CA VAL A 120 -5.83 2.45 -20.13
C VAL A 120 -5.91 2.94 -21.59
N ILE A 121 -5.22 2.26 -22.51
CA ILE A 121 -5.23 2.61 -23.94
C ILE A 121 -6.65 2.55 -24.52
N PRO A 122 -7.44 1.48 -24.30
CA PRO A 122 -8.82 1.44 -24.82
C PRO A 122 -9.73 2.51 -24.24
N GLY A 123 -9.40 3.08 -23.08
CA GLY A 123 -10.13 4.20 -22.47
C GLY A 123 -9.77 5.57 -23.01
N THR A 124 -8.81 5.67 -23.94
CA THR A 124 -8.41 6.90 -24.60
C THR A 124 -9.18 7.08 -25.91
N ASN A 125 -9.65 8.30 -26.16
CA ASN A 125 -10.20 8.70 -27.46
C ASN A 125 -9.24 9.71 -28.10
N ASP A 126 -8.40 9.24 -28.99
CA ASP A 126 -7.38 10.05 -29.65
C ASP A 126 -7.94 11.24 -30.46
N ASN A 127 -9.20 11.15 -30.91
CA ASN A 127 -9.85 12.26 -31.63
C ASN A 127 -10.16 13.45 -30.70
N LEU A 128 -10.21 13.24 -29.41
CA LEU A 128 -10.42 14.28 -28.40
C LEU A 128 -9.11 14.73 -27.76
N CYS A 129 -7.98 14.07 -28.05
CA CYS A 129 -6.68 14.42 -27.51
C CYS A 129 -6.03 15.56 -28.29
N ALA A 130 -5.45 16.54 -27.60
CA ALA A 130 -4.59 17.55 -28.20
C ALA A 130 -3.35 16.92 -28.85
N TYR A 131 -2.84 15.86 -28.23
CA TYR A 131 -1.73 15.06 -28.76
C TYR A 131 -2.15 13.59 -28.75
N LYS A 132 -2.13 12.97 -29.94
CA LYS A 132 -2.50 11.56 -30.12
C LYS A 132 -1.44 10.63 -29.54
N GLY A 133 -1.87 9.44 -29.14
CA GLY A 133 -1.00 8.40 -28.59
C GLY A 133 -0.52 8.63 -27.15
N ILE A 134 -0.91 9.73 -26.50
CA ILE A 134 -0.59 9.98 -25.10
C ILE A 134 -1.72 9.48 -24.22
N ASN A 135 -1.45 8.47 -23.43
CA ASN A 135 -2.40 7.83 -22.50
C ASN A 135 -2.10 8.22 -21.05
N HIS A 136 -3.03 7.90 -20.13
CA HIS A 136 -2.70 7.88 -18.70
C HIS A 136 -1.63 6.83 -18.42
N ASN A 137 -0.87 7.01 -17.35
CA ASN A 137 0.00 5.96 -16.84
C ASN A 137 -0.77 5.01 -15.91
N VAL A 138 -0.30 3.79 -15.83
CA VAL A 138 -0.62 2.88 -14.73
C VAL A 138 0.28 3.26 -13.57
N SER A 139 -0.31 3.88 -12.53
CA SER A 139 0.45 4.45 -11.42
C SER A 139 0.76 3.37 -10.38
N THR A 140 2.02 2.99 -10.33
CA THR A 140 2.58 2.10 -9.30
C THR A 140 4.09 2.34 -9.20
N THR A 141 4.73 1.79 -8.19
CA THR A 141 6.18 1.80 -8.05
C THR A 141 6.71 0.38 -8.19
N VAL A 142 7.55 0.18 -9.19
CA VAL A 142 8.24 -1.09 -9.42
C VAL A 142 9.42 -1.20 -8.46
N VAL A 143 9.46 -2.26 -7.69
CA VAL A 143 10.56 -2.55 -6.78
C VAL A 143 11.61 -3.38 -7.52
N LEU A 144 12.85 -2.94 -7.41
CA LEU A 144 14.00 -3.58 -8.06
C LEU A 144 14.79 -4.39 -7.04
N GLY A 145 14.99 -5.66 -7.32
CA GLY A 145 16.01 -6.47 -6.66
C GLY A 145 17.43 -6.03 -7.05
N PRO A 146 18.46 -6.57 -6.39
CA PRO A 146 19.84 -6.14 -6.58
C PRO A 146 20.34 -6.20 -8.04
N ASP A 147 19.89 -7.20 -8.79
CA ASP A 147 20.37 -7.50 -10.14
C ASP A 147 19.35 -7.19 -11.26
N ASP A 148 18.20 -6.62 -10.92
CA ASP A 148 17.09 -6.43 -11.87
C ASP A 148 17.32 -5.31 -12.90
N LYS A 149 18.23 -4.38 -12.61
CA LYS A 149 18.38 -3.15 -13.39
C LYS A 149 18.64 -3.38 -14.88
N PRO A 150 19.53 -4.29 -15.30
CA PRO A 150 19.79 -4.53 -16.73
C PRO A 150 18.55 -5.05 -17.47
N SER A 151 17.90 -6.09 -16.94
CA SER A 151 16.72 -6.72 -17.53
C SER A 151 15.52 -5.77 -17.58
N VAL A 152 15.35 -4.93 -16.58
CA VAL A 152 14.30 -3.90 -16.52
C VAL A 152 14.51 -2.84 -17.60
N ILE A 153 15.75 -2.37 -17.81
CA ILE A 153 16.05 -1.40 -18.87
C ILE A 153 15.78 -1.99 -20.25
N GLU A 154 16.21 -3.21 -20.50
CA GLU A 154 15.97 -3.92 -21.76
C GLU A 154 14.48 -4.10 -21.99
N TYR A 155 13.73 -4.60 -21.01
CA TYR A 155 12.28 -4.80 -21.11
C TYR A 155 11.52 -3.51 -21.42
N ILE A 156 11.87 -2.39 -20.76
CA ILE A 156 11.24 -1.10 -21.01
C ILE A 156 11.58 -0.61 -22.43
N TRP A 157 12.82 -0.77 -22.87
CA TRP A 157 13.21 -0.37 -24.20
C TRP A 157 12.45 -1.12 -25.28
N ASP A 158 12.33 -2.42 -25.14
CA ASP A 158 11.62 -3.29 -26.09
C ASP A 158 10.11 -3.05 -26.11
N ASN A 159 9.54 -2.56 -25.01
CA ASN A 159 8.11 -2.32 -24.83
C ASN A 159 7.78 -0.85 -24.59
N LYS A 160 8.63 0.08 -25.04
CA LYS A 160 8.52 1.52 -24.74
C LYS A 160 7.17 2.14 -25.08
N ASP A 161 6.50 1.65 -26.11
CA ASP A 161 5.20 2.17 -26.56
C ASP A 161 4.04 1.77 -25.63
N SER A 162 4.26 0.81 -24.73
CA SER A 162 3.29 0.40 -23.72
C SER A 162 3.43 1.15 -22.38
N PHE A 163 4.46 1.99 -22.22
CA PHE A 163 4.70 2.68 -20.95
C PHE A 163 4.60 4.21 -21.15
N THR A 164 3.70 4.84 -20.39
CA THR A 164 3.63 6.31 -20.33
C THR A 164 4.61 6.87 -19.29
N ALA A 165 4.64 6.27 -18.09
CA ALA A 165 5.57 6.58 -17.02
C ALA A 165 5.65 5.42 -16.04
N VAL A 166 6.82 5.17 -15.48
CA VAL A 166 7.08 4.16 -14.45
C VAL A 166 8.00 4.76 -13.39
N SER A 167 7.70 4.51 -12.12
CA SER A 167 8.58 4.85 -11.01
C SER A 167 9.24 3.61 -10.43
N PHE A 168 10.46 3.77 -9.94
CA PHE A 168 11.27 2.68 -9.41
C PHE A 168 11.71 2.95 -7.98
N LEU A 169 11.81 1.89 -7.20
CA LEU A 169 12.36 1.89 -5.86
C LEU A 169 13.26 0.66 -5.69
N SER A 170 14.40 0.83 -5.05
CA SER A 170 15.24 -0.31 -4.62
C SER A 170 14.54 -1.09 -3.51
N ASP A 171 14.68 -2.40 -3.48
CA ASP A 171 14.12 -3.28 -2.43
C ASP A 171 14.63 -2.94 -1.01
N PHE A 172 15.68 -2.16 -0.89
CA PHE A 172 16.15 -1.62 0.39
C PHE A 172 15.32 -0.46 0.95
N GLY A 173 14.39 0.11 0.15
CA GLY A 173 13.77 1.42 0.41
C GLY A 173 12.92 1.52 1.68
N SER A 174 12.30 0.44 2.17
CA SER A 174 11.45 0.46 3.36
C SER A 174 12.11 -0.14 4.60
N ARG A 175 13.10 -1.01 4.46
CA ARG A 175 13.68 -1.79 5.57
C ARG A 175 14.57 -1.00 6.52
N GLY A 176 15.05 0.17 6.11
CA GLY A 176 15.95 1.01 6.92
C GLY A 176 15.27 2.18 7.63
N TRP A 177 13.98 2.37 7.44
CA TRP A 177 13.28 3.54 7.96
C TRP A 177 12.61 3.20 9.29
N ASN A 178 12.93 4.00 10.30
CA ASN A 178 12.21 3.92 11.56
C ASN A 178 10.75 4.33 11.34
N GLN A 179 9.81 3.56 11.89
CA GLN A 179 8.37 3.77 11.70
C GLN A 179 7.95 3.78 10.20
N ALA A 180 8.56 2.88 9.39
CA ALA A 180 8.17 2.73 8.00
C ALA A 180 6.67 2.46 7.86
N PRO A 181 5.98 3.01 6.84
CA PRO A 181 4.54 2.84 6.65
C PRO A 181 4.05 1.40 6.59
N LEU A 182 4.91 0.50 6.14
CA LEU A 182 4.68 -0.94 6.10
C LEU A 182 5.93 -1.64 6.65
N THR A 183 5.76 -2.49 7.64
CA THR A 183 6.88 -3.22 8.27
C THR A 183 6.53 -4.70 8.34
N GLU A 184 7.23 -5.53 7.57
CA GLU A 184 7.04 -6.98 7.56
C GLU A 184 7.26 -7.56 8.95
N ILE A 185 6.37 -8.48 9.36
CA ILE A 185 6.49 -9.28 10.58
C ILE A 185 6.97 -10.66 10.15
N ILE A 186 8.25 -10.95 10.40
CA ILE A 186 8.86 -12.23 10.04
C ILE A 186 8.80 -13.19 11.23
N HIS A 187 9.21 -12.73 12.38
CA HIS A 187 9.26 -13.50 13.63
C HIS A 187 8.86 -12.64 14.81
N LEU A 188 8.38 -13.29 15.88
CA LEU A 188 8.05 -12.59 17.13
C LEU A 188 9.27 -11.86 17.71
N GLU A 189 10.45 -12.43 17.56
CA GLU A 189 11.71 -11.85 18.00
C GLU A 189 12.00 -10.50 17.34
N ASP A 190 11.62 -10.33 16.08
CA ASP A 190 11.78 -9.06 15.36
C ASP A 190 10.92 -7.96 16.00
N ILE A 191 9.71 -8.31 16.42
CA ILE A 191 8.80 -7.41 17.13
C ILE A 191 9.39 -7.03 18.48
N VAL A 192 9.82 -8.02 19.26
CA VAL A 192 10.40 -7.80 20.59
C VAL A 192 11.70 -7.00 20.51
N SER A 193 12.55 -7.26 19.53
CA SER A 193 13.80 -6.53 19.31
C SER A 193 13.56 -5.06 18.98
N LYS A 194 12.56 -4.78 18.14
CA LYS A 194 12.29 -3.43 17.64
C LYS A 194 11.50 -2.59 18.65
N TYR A 195 10.53 -3.19 19.32
CA TYR A 195 9.54 -2.45 20.10
C TYR A 195 9.65 -2.71 21.61
N GLY A 196 10.50 -3.64 22.02
CA GLY A 196 10.71 -3.98 23.42
C GLY A 196 9.89 -5.18 23.89
N LYS A 197 10.42 -5.88 24.89
CA LYS A 197 9.76 -7.03 25.50
C LYS A 197 8.50 -6.57 26.25
N GLY A 198 7.37 -7.17 25.92
CA GLY A 198 6.07 -6.80 26.49
C GLY A 198 5.31 -5.75 25.68
N THR A 199 5.84 -5.31 24.56
CA THR A 199 5.13 -4.46 23.61
C THR A 199 4.05 -5.29 22.89
N LEU A 200 2.82 -4.85 23.01
CA LEU A 200 1.65 -5.61 22.62
C LEU A 200 0.91 -4.92 21.47
N PHE A 201 1.60 -4.60 20.38
CA PHE A 201 0.96 -3.92 19.24
C PHE A 201 -0.30 -4.62 18.73
N ALA A 202 -0.42 -5.89 18.99
CA ALA A 202 -1.53 -6.68 18.51
C ALA A 202 -2.60 -6.96 19.56
N SER A 203 -2.30 -6.90 20.85
CA SER A 203 -3.18 -7.49 21.88
C SER A 203 -4.53 -6.80 22.08
N GLY A 204 -4.61 -5.54 21.75
CA GLY A 204 -5.87 -4.81 21.93
C GLY A 204 -6.68 -4.63 20.67
N LEU A 205 -6.07 -4.85 19.52
CA LEU A 205 -6.71 -4.56 18.28
C LEU A 205 -7.71 -5.61 17.86
N ILE A 206 -7.58 -6.86 18.40
CA ILE A 206 -7.85 -7.77 17.38
C ILE A 206 -7.92 -9.15 17.84
N VAL A 207 -8.90 -9.39 18.53
CA VAL A 207 -9.28 -10.76 18.75
C VAL A 207 -9.39 -11.49 17.40
N ASP A 208 -10.05 -10.91 16.43
CA ASP A 208 -10.23 -11.55 15.13
C ASP A 208 -8.98 -11.50 14.23
N GLY A 209 -8.20 -10.43 14.26
CA GLY A 209 -6.97 -10.32 13.45
C GLY A 209 -5.84 -11.22 13.92
N LEU A 210 -5.81 -11.59 15.21
CA LEU A 210 -4.79 -12.49 15.74
C LEU A 210 -4.94 -13.95 15.32
N HIS A 211 -6.09 -14.34 14.86
CA HIS A 211 -6.28 -15.69 14.28
C HIS A 211 -5.42 -15.91 13.02
N TYR A 212 -4.89 -14.85 12.44
CA TYR A 212 -4.05 -14.93 11.25
C TYR A 212 -2.55 -14.93 11.55
N PHE A 213 -2.15 -14.64 12.80
CA PHE A 213 -0.78 -14.79 13.24
C PHE A 213 -0.51 -16.23 13.66
N ASN A 214 0.76 -16.60 13.79
CA ASN A 214 1.09 -17.88 14.37
C ASN A 214 0.68 -17.93 15.84
N ASP A 215 0.44 -19.15 16.35
CA ASP A 215 -0.04 -19.37 17.73
C ASP A 215 0.91 -18.78 18.78
N ASP A 216 2.22 -18.76 18.50
CA ASP A 216 3.23 -18.21 19.42
C ASP A 216 3.05 -16.71 19.64
N LEU A 217 2.71 -15.94 18.59
CA LEU A 217 2.44 -14.52 18.70
C LEU A 217 1.15 -14.26 19.50
N TRP A 218 0.12 -15.08 19.29
CA TRP A 218 -1.13 -15.02 20.03
C TRP A 218 -0.92 -15.31 21.52
N ASP A 219 -0.19 -16.37 21.83
CA ASP A 219 0.10 -16.79 23.21
C ASP A 219 0.96 -15.76 23.94
N ALA A 220 1.94 -15.16 23.26
CA ALA A 220 2.75 -14.08 23.82
C ALA A 220 1.90 -12.86 24.15
N CYS A 221 1.02 -12.43 23.25
CA CYS A 221 0.10 -11.32 23.47
C CYS A 221 -0.85 -11.59 24.66
N ASN A 222 -1.45 -12.77 24.72
CA ASN A 222 -2.36 -13.15 25.80
C ASN A 222 -1.67 -13.29 27.17
N SER A 223 -0.44 -13.79 27.17
CA SER A 223 0.32 -13.98 28.42
C SER A 223 0.63 -12.67 29.14
N VAL A 224 0.81 -11.58 28.38
CA VAL A 224 1.08 -10.25 28.94
C VAL A 224 -0.21 -9.56 29.35
N SER A 225 -1.26 -9.64 28.54
CA SER A 225 -2.57 -9.04 28.86
C SER A 225 -3.18 -9.61 30.15
N ASN A 226 -2.87 -10.85 30.49
CA ASN A 226 -3.30 -11.50 31.76
C ASN A 226 -2.47 -11.11 32.98
N LYS A 227 -1.28 -10.51 32.81
CA LYS A 227 -0.43 -10.06 33.93
C LYS A 227 -0.76 -8.65 34.41
N GLU A 228 -1.48 -7.86 33.61
CA GLU A 228 -1.86 -6.47 33.93
C GLU A 228 -3.29 -6.34 34.48
N LYS A 229 -4.01 -7.43 34.70
CA LYS A 229 -5.29 -7.35 35.42
C LYS A 229 -5.01 -7.48 36.91
N PRO A 230 -5.33 -6.44 37.73
CA PRO A 230 -5.21 -6.49 39.15
C PRO A 230 -6.13 -7.54 39.78
#